data_1734e7885d77ec5fefbb1168bdfba290
#
_entry.id   1734e7885d77ec5fefbb1168bdfba290
#
_cell.length_a   1.000
_cell.length_b   1.000
_cell.length_c   1.000
_cell.angle_alpha   90.00
_cell.angle_beta   90.00
_cell.angle_gamma   90.00
#
_symmetry.space_group_name_H-M   'P 1'
#
loop_
_entity.id
_entity.type
_entity.pdbx_description
1 polymer ?
#
loop_
_entity_poly.entity_id
_entity_poly.type
_entity_poly.pdbx_seq_one_letter_code
_entity_poly.pdbx_strand_id
1 'polypeptide(L)'
;MKYISKGQFINRKRDGSVVVYRCGDKFHLKDAAADAWLAGQYQVTEAGTGAALEELQHLGLIQLQIGQPDNILDTYRILTNCVICPCTAHAGTESLSSTQSDLMMWIWYAGLRVTMAEMVKLRELCAMPYPQYLGERNRQALVELIYIENNIQDRILEATMEESAAMPGTVRDVLQLLRLKVIYLI
;
A
#
# COMPACT_ATOMS: atom_id res chain seq x y z
N MET A 1 5.34 -2.76 -18.89
CA MET A 1 5.50 -2.87 -17.42
C MET A 1 4.75 -1.73 -16.75
N LYS A 2 4.38 -1.88 -15.50
CA LYS A 2 3.76 -0.85 -14.68
C LYS A 2 4.48 -0.73 -13.34
N TYR A 3 4.29 0.37 -12.64
CA TYR A 3 4.90 0.59 -11.32
C TYR A 3 3.99 1.40 -10.40
N ILE A 4 4.28 1.33 -9.12
CA ILE A 4 3.75 2.18 -8.08
C ILE A 4 4.90 2.66 -7.20
N SER A 5 4.82 3.90 -6.72
CA SER A 5 5.88 4.49 -5.90
C SER A 5 5.76 4.08 -4.44
N LYS A 6 6.92 3.90 -3.80
CA LYS A 6 7.09 3.49 -2.41
C LYS A 6 7.78 4.61 -1.62
N GLY A 7 7.42 4.72 -0.35
CA GLY A 7 7.90 5.77 0.54
C GLY A 7 6.87 6.85 0.81
N GLN A 8 7.07 7.58 1.90
CA GLN A 8 6.24 8.69 2.30
C GLN A 8 6.77 10.00 1.68
N PHE A 9 5.92 10.73 0.99
CA PHE A 9 6.23 12.08 0.54
C PHE A 9 6.38 13.01 1.74
N ILE A 10 7.49 13.72 1.80
CA ILE A 10 7.74 14.72 2.85
C ILE A 10 7.46 16.13 2.34
N ASN A 11 8.19 16.55 1.32
CA ASN A 11 8.00 17.84 0.69
C ASN A 11 8.63 17.90 -0.72
N ARG A 12 8.26 18.93 -1.45
CA ARG A 12 8.94 19.36 -2.68
C ARG A 12 9.69 20.67 -2.39
N LYS A 13 10.96 20.70 -2.71
CA LYS A 13 11.81 21.88 -2.52
C LYS A 13 11.61 22.90 -3.66
N ARG A 14 12.13 24.11 -3.45
CA ARG A 14 12.07 25.21 -4.44
C ARG A 14 12.83 24.90 -5.74
N ASP A 15 13.84 24.05 -5.68
CA ASP A 15 14.62 23.59 -6.83
C ASP A 15 13.94 22.43 -7.60
N GLY A 16 12.69 22.08 -7.22
CA GLY A 16 11.92 21.01 -7.83
C GLY A 16 12.21 19.62 -7.26
N SER A 17 13.26 19.47 -6.44
CA SER A 17 13.59 18.17 -5.84
C SER A 17 12.50 17.71 -4.87
N VAL A 18 12.30 16.37 -4.82
CA VAL A 18 11.31 15.70 -3.96
C VAL A 18 12.04 14.97 -2.84
N VAL A 19 11.57 15.15 -1.62
CA VAL A 19 12.07 14.43 -0.46
C VAL A 19 11.12 13.31 -0.11
N VAL A 20 11.63 12.09 -0.11
CA VAL A 20 10.91 10.86 0.21
C VAL A 20 11.55 10.21 1.44
N TYR A 21 10.71 9.73 2.36
CA TYR A 21 11.14 8.95 3.52
C TYR A 21 10.71 7.49 3.35
N ARG A 22 11.64 6.55 3.54
CA ARG A 22 11.36 5.12 3.50
C ARG A 22 12.27 4.35 4.44
N CYS A 23 11.71 3.54 5.31
CA CYS A 23 12.42 2.61 6.20
C CYS A 23 13.56 3.23 7.02
N GLY A 24 13.42 4.47 7.46
CA GLY A 24 14.46 5.18 8.23
C GLY A 24 15.31 6.16 7.43
N ASP A 25 15.33 6.02 6.10
CA ASP A 25 16.16 6.81 5.21
C ASP A 25 15.41 7.94 4.52
N LYS A 26 16.11 9.05 4.25
CA LYS A 26 15.64 10.17 3.45
C LYS A 26 16.32 10.17 2.09
N PHE A 27 15.51 10.18 1.05
CA PHE A 27 15.95 10.24 -0.33
C PHE A 27 15.61 11.62 -0.93
N HIS A 28 16.56 12.16 -1.67
CA HIS A 28 16.43 13.43 -2.37
C HIS A 28 16.41 13.17 -3.87
N LEU A 29 15.22 13.07 -4.43
CA LEU A 29 15.04 12.82 -5.86
C LEU A 29 15.05 14.12 -6.65
N LYS A 30 15.66 14.13 -7.82
CA LYS A 30 15.76 15.28 -8.72
C LYS A 30 15.30 14.91 -10.13
N ASP A 31 14.99 15.91 -10.90
CA ASP A 31 14.71 15.82 -12.33
C ASP A 31 13.76 14.67 -12.67
N ALA A 32 14.10 13.85 -13.65
CA ALA A 32 13.27 12.75 -14.14
C ALA A 32 12.94 11.71 -13.06
N ALA A 33 13.81 11.48 -12.06
CA ALA A 33 13.53 10.56 -10.97
C ALA A 33 12.45 11.13 -10.02
N ALA A 34 12.46 12.43 -9.75
CA ALA A 34 11.40 13.10 -8.97
C ALA A 34 10.06 13.02 -9.69
N ASP A 35 10.03 13.32 -11.00
CA ASP A 35 8.80 13.29 -11.79
C ASP A 35 8.24 11.88 -11.93
N ALA A 36 9.09 10.87 -12.17
CA ALA A 36 8.68 9.48 -12.23
C ALA A 36 8.12 8.99 -10.89
N TRP A 37 8.78 9.34 -9.76
CA TRP A 37 8.29 8.96 -8.44
C TRP A 37 6.93 9.60 -8.14
N LEU A 38 6.75 10.89 -8.47
CA LEU A 38 5.46 11.59 -8.28
C LEU A 38 4.34 11.00 -9.14
N ALA A 39 4.64 10.58 -10.37
CA ALA A 39 3.66 9.96 -11.27
C ALA A 39 3.09 8.65 -10.71
N GLY A 40 3.91 7.85 -10.03
CA GLY A 40 3.48 6.58 -9.41
C GLY A 40 3.01 6.70 -7.95
N GLN A 41 3.00 7.90 -7.35
CA GLN A 41 2.80 8.06 -5.91
C GLN A 41 1.40 7.64 -5.43
N TYR A 42 0.38 7.88 -6.23
CA TYR A 42 -1.02 7.67 -5.83
C TYR A 42 -1.80 6.77 -6.79
N GLN A 43 -1.12 6.19 -7.72
CA GLN A 43 -1.72 5.31 -8.73
C GLN A 43 -0.68 4.38 -9.34
N VAL A 44 -1.17 3.27 -9.88
CA VAL A 44 -0.34 2.42 -10.74
C VAL A 44 -0.16 3.12 -12.08
N THR A 45 1.09 3.24 -12.53
CA THR A 45 1.46 4.00 -13.73
C THR A 45 2.22 3.08 -14.69
N GLU A 46 2.11 3.33 -15.98
CA GLU A 46 2.92 2.65 -16.98
C GLU A 46 4.40 3.02 -16.82
N ALA A 47 5.23 2.00 -16.81
CA ALA A 47 6.67 2.18 -16.76
C ALA A 47 7.22 2.37 -18.18
N GLY A 48 7.71 3.56 -18.46
CA GLY A 48 8.60 3.79 -19.59
C GLY A 48 9.96 3.09 -19.38
N THR A 49 10.81 3.16 -20.39
CA THR A 49 12.23 2.76 -20.27
C THR A 49 13.06 3.98 -19.97
N GLY A 50 13.95 3.91 -18.97
CA GLY A 50 14.85 5.02 -18.70
C GLY A 50 15.60 4.89 -17.36
N ALA A 51 16.76 5.54 -17.31
CA ALA A 51 17.65 5.53 -16.15
C ALA A 51 16.97 5.98 -14.83
N ALA A 52 15.96 6.86 -14.91
CA ALA A 52 15.22 7.32 -13.73
C ALA A 52 14.45 6.19 -13.03
N LEU A 53 13.82 5.29 -13.78
CA LEU A 53 13.11 4.14 -13.20
C LEU A 53 14.10 3.10 -12.66
N GLU A 54 15.22 2.89 -13.34
CA GLU A 54 16.30 2.01 -12.86
C GLU A 54 16.88 2.53 -11.54
N GLU A 55 17.12 3.84 -11.44
CA GLU A 55 17.55 4.49 -10.19
C GLU A 55 16.53 4.27 -9.07
N LEU A 56 15.26 4.57 -9.32
CA LEU A 56 14.19 4.40 -8.33
C LEU A 56 14.02 2.95 -7.90
N GLN A 57 14.18 2.00 -8.83
CA GLN A 57 14.14 0.57 -8.52
C GLN A 57 15.33 0.15 -7.66
N HIS A 58 16.54 0.62 -7.99
CA HIS A 58 17.76 0.35 -7.21
C HIS A 58 17.64 0.89 -5.77
N LEU A 59 17.04 2.08 -5.61
CA LEU A 59 16.75 2.68 -4.31
C LEU A 59 15.56 2.01 -3.60
N GLY A 60 14.86 1.09 -4.26
CA GLY A 60 13.66 0.45 -3.73
C GLY A 60 12.45 1.39 -3.60
N LEU A 61 12.46 2.52 -4.27
CA LEU A 61 11.43 3.56 -4.20
C LEU A 61 10.24 3.34 -5.15
N ILE A 62 10.29 2.28 -5.95
CA ILE A 62 9.17 1.82 -6.77
C ILE A 62 9.04 0.30 -6.67
N GLN A 63 7.80 -0.18 -6.90
CA GLN A 63 7.51 -1.58 -7.16
C GLN A 63 7.14 -1.72 -8.63
N LEU A 64 7.88 -2.55 -9.36
CA LEU A 64 7.63 -2.88 -10.76
C LEU A 64 6.86 -4.19 -10.89
N GLN A 65 5.98 -4.28 -11.88
CA GLN A 65 5.22 -5.48 -12.22
C GLN A 65 4.98 -5.55 -13.73
N ILE A 66 4.99 -6.76 -14.28
CA ILE A 66 4.50 -7.03 -15.64
C ILE A 66 2.98 -7.08 -15.57
N GLY A 67 2.28 -6.36 -16.46
CA GLY A 67 0.82 -6.38 -16.52
C GLY A 67 0.24 -5.13 -17.17
N GLN A 68 -1.10 -5.07 -17.21
CA GLN A 68 -1.86 -3.94 -17.76
C GLN A 68 -2.32 -3.00 -16.64
N PRO A 69 -2.18 -1.66 -16.76
CA PRO A 69 -2.50 -0.71 -15.69
C PRO A 69 -3.95 -0.79 -15.22
N ASP A 70 -4.87 -0.99 -16.15
CA ASP A 70 -6.32 -0.99 -15.87
C ASP A 70 -6.85 -2.35 -15.37
N ASN A 71 -6.00 -3.38 -15.32
CA ASN A 71 -6.39 -4.68 -14.81
C ASN A 71 -6.31 -4.69 -13.28
N ILE A 72 -7.44 -4.94 -12.62
CA ILE A 72 -7.54 -4.95 -11.15
C ILE A 72 -6.70 -6.06 -10.52
N LEU A 73 -6.61 -7.22 -11.16
CA LEU A 73 -5.79 -8.33 -10.69
C LEU A 73 -4.30 -8.00 -10.76
N ASP A 74 -3.87 -7.38 -11.85
CA ASP A 74 -2.49 -6.92 -11.98
C ASP A 74 -2.18 -5.79 -10.98
N THR A 75 -3.16 -4.95 -10.66
CA THR A 75 -3.03 -3.95 -9.60
C THR A 75 -2.94 -4.59 -8.22
N TYR A 76 -3.72 -5.62 -7.95
CA TYR A 76 -3.59 -6.42 -6.73
C TYR A 76 -2.17 -6.98 -6.61
N ARG A 77 -1.67 -7.65 -7.65
CA ARG A 77 -0.32 -8.27 -7.65
C ARG A 77 0.82 -7.28 -7.42
N ILE A 78 0.73 -6.05 -7.91
CA ILE A 78 1.75 -5.04 -7.61
C ILE A 78 1.68 -4.60 -6.15
N LEU A 79 0.47 -4.48 -5.59
CA LEU A 79 0.25 -4.07 -4.20
C LEU A 79 0.62 -5.15 -3.18
N THR A 80 0.54 -6.45 -3.52
CA THR A 80 0.98 -7.54 -2.62
C THR A 80 2.47 -7.48 -2.30
N ASN A 81 3.28 -6.86 -3.18
CA ASN A 81 4.71 -6.64 -2.94
C ASN A 81 5.00 -5.34 -2.14
N CYS A 82 3.98 -4.75 -1.55
CA CYS A 82 4.08 -3.54 -0.76
C CYS A 82 3.46 -3.75 0.63
N VAL A 83 3.97 -3.02 1.60
CA VAL A 83 3.35 -2.93 2.93
C VAL A 83 2.63 -1.59 3.02
N ILE A 84 1.38 -1.62 3.44
CA ILE A 84 0.52 -0.45 3.58
C ILE A 84 0.78 0.17 4.96
N CYS A 85 1.15 1.44 4.98
CA CYS A 85 1.48 2.18 6.19
C CYS A 85 0.61 3.43 6.34
N PRO A 86 0.22 3.82 7.56
CA PRO A 86 -0.51 5.06 7.79
C PRO A 86 0.40 6.27 7.64
N CYS A 87 -0.13 7.35 7.03
CA CYS A 87 0.50 8.66 7.13
C CYS A 87 0.26 9.26 8.51
N THR A 88 1.23 10.04 9.00
CA THR A 88 1.14 10.71 10.31
C THR A 88 0.16 11.89 10.33
N ALA A 89 -0.21 12.41 9.17
CA ALA A 89 -1.16 13.51 9.05
C ALA A 89 -2.60 12.99 8.84
N HIS A 90 -3.51 13.39 9.71
CA HIS A 90 -4.92 12.98 9.69
C HIS A 90 -5.81 13.77 8.71
N ALA A 91 -5.24 14.45 7.73
CA ALA A 91 -6.02 15.22 6.76
C ALA A 91 -6.80 14.29 5.81
N GLY A 92 -8.10 14.52 5.67
CA GLY A 92 -8.93 13.87 4.65
C GLY A 92 -9.77 12.67 5.08
N THR A 93 -9.84 12.35 6.37
CA THR A 93 -10.65 11.20 6.87
C THR A 93 -12.16 11.47 6.93
N GLU A 94 -12.58 12.71 6.87
CA GLU A 94 -14.00 13.09 6.98
C GLU A 94 -14.86 12.63 5.79
N SER A 95 -14.25 12.24 4.68
CA SER A 95 -14.93 11.81 3.45
C SER A 95 -14.81 10.31 3.16
N LEU A 96 -14.36 9.50 4.12
CA LEU A 96 -14.19 8.07 3.93
C LEU A 96 -15.55 7.34 3.92
N SER A 97 -15.71 6.38 3.02
CA SER A 97 -16.82 5.42 3.11
C SER A 97 -16.65 4.52 4.34
N SER A 98 -17.73 3.81 4.75
CA SER A 98 -17.64 2.87 5.87
C SER A 98 -16.53 1.84 5.69
N THR A 99 -16.43 1.24 4.49
CA THR A 99 -15.39 0.24 4.18
C THR A 99 -13.97 0.82 4.23
N GLN A 100 -13.78 2.06 3.79
CA GLN A 100 -12.50 2.76 3.89
C GLN A 100 -12.15 3.12 5.33
N SER A 101 -13.16 3.50 6.13
CA SER A 101 -12.98 3.76 7.55
C SER A 101 -12.54 2.51 8.30
N ASP A 102 -13.15 1.35 8.02
CA ASP A 102 -12.76 0.07 8.64
C ASP A 102 -11.32 -0.29 8.28
N LEU A 103 -10.91 -0.15 7.00
CA LEU A 103 -9.52 -0.36 6.59
C LEU A 103 -8.56 0.58 7.32
N MET A 104 -8.91 1.86 7.44
CA MET A 104 -8.09 2.84 8.17
C MET A 104 -8.00 2.52 9.65
N MET A 105 -9.06 2.03 10.27
CA MET A 105 -9.01 1.60 11.67
C MET A 105 -8.03 0.44 11.87
N TRP A 106 -8.02 -0.57 10.98
CA TRP A 106 -7.01 -1.62 11.00
C TRP A 106 -5.59 -1.07 10.88
N ILE A 107 -5.35 -0.16 9.94
CA ILE A 107 -4.03 0.41 9.67
C ILE A 107 -3.56 1.32 10.83
N TRP A 108 -4.41 2.18 11.35
CA TRP A 108 -4.03 3.17 12.34
C TRP A 108 -4.06 2.66 13.77
N TYR A 109 -5.19 2.10 14.19
CA TYR A 109 -5.41 1.76 15.60
C TYR A 109 -4.78 0.45 15.99
N ALA A 110 -4.63 -0.47 15.06
CA ALA A 110 -3.87 -1.68 15.30
C ALA A 110 -2.34 -1.45 15.22
N GLY A 111 -1.90 -0.26 14.78
CA GLY A 111 -0.48 0.02 14.55
C GLY A 111 0.14 -0.93 13.52
N LEU A 112 -0.71 -1.54 12.70
CA LEU A 112 -0.30 -2.61 11.81
C LEU A 112 0.26 -2.05 10.52
N ARG A 113 1.35 -2.66 10.12
CA ARG A 113 1.80 -2.67 8.73
C ARG A 113 1.17 -3.89 8.10
N VAL A 114 0.22 -3.69 7.20
CA VAL A 114 -0.52 -4.78 6.57
C VAL A 114 -0.20 -4.88 5.09
N THR A 115 -0.24 -6.11 4.58
CA THR A 115 -0.13 -6.38 3.14
C THR A 115 -1.49 -6.27 2.47
N MET A 116 -1.48 -6.20 1.15
CA MET A 116 -2.72 -6.18 0.37
C MET A 116 -3.54 -7.45 0.58
N ALA A 117 -2.89 -8.61 0.64
CA ALA A 117 -3.54 -9.89 0.86
C ALA A 117 -4.20 -9.98 2.24
N GLU A 118 -3.52 -9.51 3.29
CA GLU A 118 -4.09 -9.42 4.65
C GLU A 118 -5.34 -8.53 4.67
N MET A 119 -5.34 -7.40 3.97
CA MET A 119 -6.49 -6.50 3.88
C MET A 119 -7.69 -7.16 3.17
N VAL A 120 -7.43 -7.89 2.09
CA VAL A 120 -8.48 -8.66 1.38
C VAL A 120 -9.05 -9.73 2.30
N LYS A 121 -8.18 -10.45 3.04
CA LYS A 121 -8.61 -11.50 3.97
C LYS A 121 -9.46 -10.95 5.12
N LEU A 122 -9.06 -9.85 5.72
CA LEU A 122 -9.85 -9.18 6.77
C LEU A 122 -11.25 -8.81 6.27
N ARG A 123 -11.35 -8.32 5.04
CA ARG A 123 -12.62 -7.99 4.42
C ARG A 123 -13.45 -9.23 4.09
N GLU A 124 -12.84 -10.28 3.58
CA GLU A 124 -13.51 -11.56 3.30
C GLU A 124 -14.12 -12.16 4.56
N LEU A 125 -13.38 -12.10 5.68
CA LEU A 125 -13.85 -12.56 6.98
C LEU A 125 -14.90 -11.62 7.62
N CYS A 126 -15.22 -10.48 6.99
CA CYS A 126 -16.00 -9.41 7.59
C CYS A 126 -15.47 -9.03 8.98
N ALA A 127 -14.17 -9.11 9.16
CA ALA A 127 -13.51 -8.85 10.43
C ALA A 127 -13.62 -7.36 10.78
N MET A 128 -14.28 -7.04 11.87
CA MET A 128 -14.39 -5.68 12.37
C MET A 128 -13.20 -5.33 13.24
N PRO A 129 -12.73 -4.08 13.21
CA PRO A 129 -11.63 -3.62 14.06
C PRO A 129 -12.08 -3.46 15.52
N TYR A 130 -12.41 -4.57 16.16
CA TYR A 130 -12.80 -4.55 17.58
C TYR A 130 -11.62 -4.15 18.48
N PRO A 131 -11.87 -3.55 19.67
CA PRO A 131 -10.83 -3.13 20.61
C PRO A 131 -9.83 -4.23 20.97
N GLN A 132 -10.26 -5.49 20.96
CA GLN A 132 -9.39 -6.64 21.22
C GLN A 132 -8.29 -6.84 20.17
N TYR A 133 -8.49 -6.30 18.95
CA TYR A 133 -7.53 -6.33 17.87
C TYR A 133 -6.74 -5.01 17.74
N LEU A 134 -7.03 -4.03 18.60
CA LEU A 134 -6.43 -2.71 18.57
C LEU A 134 -5.45 -2.56 19.74
N GLY A 135 -4.14 -2.51 19.46
CA GLY A 135 -3.08 -2.30 20.47
C GLY A 135 -1.83 -3.14 20.23
N GLU A 136 -0.78 -2.91 21.03
CA GLU A 136 0.56 -3.48 20.82
C GLU A 136 0.62 -5.02 20.84
N ARG A 137 -0.29 -5.67 21.53
CA ARG A 137 -0.34 -7.14 21.63
C ARG A 137 -1.15 -7.81 20.53
N ASN A 138 -1.76 -7.06 19.64
CA ASN A 138 -2.82 -7.57 18.76
C ASN A 138 -2.36 -7.98 17.39
N ARG A 139 -1.08 -7.73 17.02
CA ARG A 139 -0.50 -8.34 15.81
C ARG A 139 -0.63 -9.86 15.87
N GLN A 140 -0.39 -10.47 17.02
CA GLN A 140 -0.55 -11.91 17.19
C GLN A 140 -2.01 -12.35 17.01
N ALA A 141 -2.97 -11.68 17.65
CA ALA A 141 -4.39 -11.99 17.47
C ALA A 141 -4.84 -11.82 16.01
N LEU A 142 -4.33 -10.80 15.32
CA LEU A 142 -4.61 -10.61 13.90
C LEU A 142 -3.96 -11.68 13.03
N VAL A 143 -2.71 -12.05 13.31
CA VAL A 143 -2.03 -13.15 12.64
C VAL A 143 -2.81 -14.45 12.85
N GLU A 144 -3.24 -14.71 14.06
CA GLU A 144 -4.11 -15.83 14.39
C GLU A 144 -5.41 -15.81 13.60
N LEU A 145 -6.08 -14.67 13.48
CA LEU A 145 -7.31 -14.54 12.70
C LEU A 145 -7.11 -14.81 11.21
N ILE A 146 -5.98 -14.38 10.65
CA ILE A 146 -5.71 -14.46 9.20
C ILE A 146 -5.08 -15.80 8.81
N TYR A 147 -4.20 -16.36 9.65
CA TYR A 147 -3.30 -17.47 9.27
C TYR A 147 -3.57 -18.79 9.99
N ILE A 148 -4.40 -18.82 11.04
CA ILE A 148 -4.55 -20.01 11.90
C ILE A 148 -5.21 -21.21 11.20
N GLU A 149 -6.16 -20.98 10.32
CA GLU A 149 -6.95 -22.11 9.84
C GLU A 149 -6.18 -23.10 8.96
N ASN A 150 -5.01 -22.73 8.40
CA ASN A 150 -4.34 -23.59 7.43
C ASN A 150 -2.80 -23.54 7.39
N ASN A 151 -2.09 -23.02 8.37
CA ASN A 151 -0.63 -22.79 8.25
C ASN A 151 -0.26 -22.05 6.95
N ILE A 152 -1.05 -21.06 6.60
CA ILE A 152 -0.93 -20.35 5.32
C ILE A 152 0.35 -19.51 5.36
N GLN A 153 1.27 -19.77 4.45
CA GLN A 153 2.40 -18.88 4.18
C GLN A 153 1.92 -17.66 3.39
N ASP A 154 2.60 -16.54 3.52
CA ASP A 154 2.26 -15.27 2.84
C ASP A 154 1.92 -15.45 1.35
N ARG A 155 2.74 -16.22 0.62
CA ARG A 155 2.52 -16.48 -0.81
C ARG A 155 1.25 -17.28 -1.11
N ILE A 156 0.85 -18.16 -0.22
CA ILE A 156 -0.40 -18.92 -0.36
C ILE A 156 -1.58 -18.00 -0.11
N LEU A 157 -1.49 -17.14 0.90
CA LEU A 157 -2.50 -16.11 1.17
C LEU A 157 -2.66 -15.17 -0.04
N GLU A 158 -1.56 -14.68 -0.59
CA GLU A 158 -1.56 -13.81 -1.78
C GLU A 158 -2.29 -14.47 -2.95
N ALA A 159 -1.93 -15.72 -3.28
CA ALA A 159 -2.56 -16.46 -4.38
C ALA A 159 -4.05 -16.75 -4.12
N THR A 160 -4.41 -17.12 -2.89
CA THR A 160 -5.81 -17.40 -2.53
C THR A 160 -6.66 -16.13 -2.61
N MET A 161 -6.13 -14.99 -2.19
CA MET A 161 -6.85 -13.73 -2.20
C MET A 161 -7.01 -13.12 -3.60
N GLU A 162 -6.28 -13.58 -4.61
CA GLU A 162 -6.55 -13.23 -6.03
C GLU A 162 -7.95 -13.64 -6.47
N GLU A 163 -8.47 -14.76 -5.97
CA GLU A 163 -9.79 -15.31 -6.33
C GLU A 163 -10.90 -14.81 -5.40
N SER A 164 -10.57 -14.08 -4.35
CA SER A 164 -11.55 -13.57 -3.39
C SER A 164 -12.49 -12.54 -4.01
N ALA A 165 -13.80 -12.70 -3.78
CA ALA A 165 -14.81 -11.71 -4.17
C ALA A 165 -14.59 -10.33 -3.49
N ALA A 166 -13.89 -10.29 -2.36
CA ALA A 166 -13.54 -9.06 -1.65
C ALA A 166 -12.38 -8.29 -2.31
N MET A 167 -11.53 -8.97 -3.11
CA MET A 167 -10.30 -8.38 -3.66
C MET A 167 -10.54 -7.12 -4.49
N PRO A 168 -11.45 -7.09 -5.50
CA PRO A 168 -11.59 -5.91 -6.34
C PRO A 168 -12.04 -4.66 -5.59
N GLY A 169 -12.91 -4.84 -4.59
CA GLY A 169 -13.37 -3.74 -3.72
C GLY A 169 -12.25 -3.20 -2.84
N THR A 170 -11.48 -4.09 -2.22
CA THR A 170 -10.37 -3.73 -1.34
C THR A 170 -9.26 -3.00 -2.09
N VAL A 171 -8.90 -3.46 -3.30
CA VAL A 171 -7.91 -2.78 -4.15
C VAL A 171 -8.34 -1.34 -4.47
N ARG A 172 -9.61 -1.14 -4.84
CA ARG A 172 -10.13 0.21 -5.13
C ARG A 172 -10.08 1.12 -3.91
N ASP A 173 -10.44 0.60 -2.75
CA ASP A 173 -10.42 1.37 -1.50
C ASP A 173 -8.97 1.74 -1.10
N VAL A 174 -8.02 0.81 -1.20
CA VAL A 174 -6.59 1.10 -0.95
C VAL A 174 -6.06 2.17 -1.90
N LEU A 175 -6.37 2.09 -3.21
CA LEU A 175 -5.98 3.12 -4.16
C LEU A 175 -6.62 4.48 -3.83
N GLN A 176 -7.86 4.49 -3.35
CA GLN A 176 -8.52 5.72 -2.92
C GLN A 176 -7.86 6.30 -1.67
N LEU A 177 -7.50 5.47 -0.69
CA LEU A 177 -6.78 5.92 0.50
C LEU A 177 -5.40 6.50 0.15
N LEU A 178 -4.70 5.93 -0.84
CA LEU A 178 -3.45 6.50 -1.37
C LEU A 178 -3.69 7.90 -1.98
N ARG A 179 -4.75 8.07 -2.80
CA ARG A 179 -5.12 9.35 -3.40
C ARG A 179 -5.49 10.40 -2.36
N LEU A 180 -6.12 9.99 -1.28
CA LEU A 180 -6.45 10.83 -0.12
C LEU A 180 -5.23 11.13 0.76
N LYS A 181 -4.07 10.55 0.45
CA LYS A 181 -2.80 10.76 1.16
C LYS A 181 -2.85 10.35 2.64
N VAL A 182 -3.75 9.45 3.01
CA VAL A 182 -3.88 8.96 4.40
C VAL A 182 -3.03 7.71 4.66
N ILE A 183 -2.58 7.06 3.59
CA ILE A 183 -1.64 5.93 3.61
C ILE A 183 -0.50 6.15 2.62
N TYR A 184 0.58 5.39 2.79
CA TYR A 184 1.68 5.25 1.83
C TYR A 184 2.14 3.79 1.79
N LEU A 185 2.95 3.44 0.79
CA LEU A 185 3.49 2.09 0.58
C LEU A 185 4.98 2.04 0.92
N ILE A 186 5.46 0.92 1.45
CA ILE A 186 6.89 0.63 1.61
C ILE A 186 7.27 -0.72 0.99
#